data_07d2fc34e241e9c6c39fdee5608bf729
#
_entry.id   07d2fc34e241e9c6c39fdee5608bf729
#
_cell.length_a   1.000
_cell.length_b   1.000
_cell.length_c   1.000
_cell.angle_alpha   90.00
_cell.angle_beta   90.00
_cell.angle_gamma   90.00
#
_symmetry.space_group_name_H-M   'P 1'
#
loop_
_entity.id
_entity.type
_entity.pdbx_description
1 polymer ?
#
loop_
_entity_poly.entity_id
_entity_poly.type
_entity_poly.pdbx_seq_one_letter_code
_entity_poly.pdbx_strand_id
1 'polypeptide(L)'
;MNDCNNVKKISKPIIYRMLFLHAHNCAMNKKRIAILASGSGTNAENIAAYFKNNEYAEVAVILTNVATAGVIARAQKLNIPYFFMDKKTISDGRLMLDLIKQHNIDLVVLAGYLKLMPAEVVSAFQHRMINIHPALLPLFGGKGMYGHNVHEAVLQAGVKETGITIHYVNSRFDEGEIIFQKS
;
A
#
# COMPACT_ATOMS: atom_id res chain seq x y z
N MET A 1 47.81 5.00 -3.91
CA MET A 1 47.09 5.09 -5.17
C MET A 1 46.23 3.85 -5.28
N ASN A 2 45.04 3.87 -4.79
CA ASN A 2 44.02 2.87 -5.11
C ASN A 2 42.65 3.47 -4.74
N ASP A 3 41.91 3.75 -5.77
CA ASP A 3 40.53 4.19 -5.71
C ASP A 3 39.65 3.14 -5.05
N CYS A 4 39.08 3.49 -3.92
CA CYS A 4 37.95 2.79 -3.31
C CYS A 4 36.80 3.76 -3.08
N ASN A 5 36.16 4.21 -4.15
CA ASN A 5 34.90 4.97 -4.08
C ASN A 5 33.95 4.49 -5.17
N ASN A 6 33.36 3.33 -4.95
CA ASN A 6 32.22 2.90 -5.75
C ASN A 6 31.19 2.22 -4.85
N VAL A 7 30.70 2.94 -3.84
CA VAL A 7 29.49 2.56 -3.12
C VAL A 7 28.32 3.01 -3.99
N LYS A 8 27.73 2.08 -4.74
CA LYS A 8 26.47 2.29 -5.45
C LYS A 8 25.45 2.82 -4.45
N LYS A 9 25.06 4.08 -4.59
CA LYS A 9 23.97 4.70 -3.87
C LYS A 9 22.71 3.86 -4.12
N ILE A 10 22.31 3.11 -3.12
CA ILE A 10 20.98 2.47 -3.08
C ILE A 10 19.96 3.60 -3.19
N SER A 11 19.20 3.61 -4.27
CA SER A 11 18.16 4.59 -4.52
C SER A 11 17.15 4.54 -3.36
N LYS A 12 16.90 5.69 -2.75
CA LYS A 12 15.89 5.85 -1.69
C LYS A 12 14.56 5.23 -2.13
N PRO A 13 13.87 4.49 -1.27
CA PRO A 13 12.65 3.77 -1.66
C PRO A 13 11.61 4.73 -2.25
N ILE A 14 10.88 4.26 -3.25
CA ILE A 14 9.95 5.02 -4.09
C ILE A 14 8.86 5.71 -3.27
N ILE A 15 8.41 5.09 -2.17
CA ILE A 15 7.45 5.70 -1.23
C ILE A 15 7.99 7.04 -0.68
N TYR A 16 9.31 7.14 -0.48
CA TYR A 16 9.96 8.36 -0.03
C TYR A 16 9.84 9.49 -1.07
N ARG A 17 9.94 9.17 -2.35
CA ARG A 17 9.85 10.14 -3.45
C ARG A 17 8.43 10.72 -3.59
N MET A 18 7.40 9.93 -3.31
CA MET A 18 5.99 10.39 -3.38
C MET A 18 5.62 11.35 -2.25
N LEU A 19 6.25 11.20 -1.07
CA LEU A 19 5.99 12.07 0.08
C LEU A 19 6.65 13.46 -0.08
N PHE A 20 7.73 13.57 -0.85
CA PHE A 20 8.51 14.81 -1.00
C PHE A 20 7.98 15.80 -2.06
N LEU A 21 7.13 15.41 -2.99
CA LEU A 21 6.63 16.31 -4.04
C LEU A 21 5.69 17.42 -3.56
N HIS A 22 5.35 17.45 -2.26
CA HIS A 22 4.46 18.48 -1.67
C HIS A 22 5.06 19.27 -0.48
N ALA A 23 6.36 19.18 -0.25
CA ALA A 23 6.97 19.83 0.90
C ALA A 23 7.73 21.12 0.53
N HIS A 24 7.01 22.20 0.34
CA HIS A 24 7.55 23.54 0.55
C HIS A 24 6.69 24.27 1.58
N ASN A 25 7.29 24.53 2.76
CA ASN A 25 6.79 25.37 3.86
C ASN A 25 5.58 24.90 4.67
N CYS A 26 5.83 24.11 5.73
CA CYS A 26 5.24 24.35 7.06
C CYS A 26 5.93 23.44 8.08
N ALA A 27 5.87 23.74 9.39
CA ALA A 27 6.40 22.92 10.46
C ALA A 27 6.14 21.43 10.18
N MET A 28 7.20 20.62 10.13
CA MET A 28 7.18 19.27 9.53
C MET A 28 6.28 18.29 10.29
N ASN A 29 4.96 18.38 10.09
CA ASN A 29 4.08 17.30 10.51
C ASN A 29 4.39 16.06 9.66
N LYS A 30 4.67 14.95 10.31
CA LYS A 30 4.89 13.66 9.65
C LYS A 30 3.72 13.34 8.72
N LYS A 31 4.02 12.83 7.53
CA LYS A 31 3.01 12.31 6.62
C LYS A 31 2.39 11.04 7.18
N ARG A 32 1.09 10.95 7.16
CA ARG A 32 0.32 9.89 7.79
C ARG A 32 -0.17 8.88 6.76
N ILE A 33 0.18 7.62 6.97
CA ILE A 33 -0.11 6.51 6.06
C ILE A 33 -1.23 5.66 6.67
N ALA A 34 -2.27 5.38 5.88
CA ALA A 34 -3.22 4.31 6.17
C ALA A 34 -2.85 3.09 5.33
N ILE A 35 -2.84 1.91 5.95
CA ILE A 35 -2.64 0.64 5.25
C ILE A 35 -3.94 -0.17 5.28
N LEU A 36 -4.40 -0.62 4.12
CA LEU A 36 -5.52 -1.53 3.98
C LEU A 36 -5.01 -2.94 3.67
N ALA A 37 -5.45 -3.94 4.45
CA ALA A 37 -5.04 -5.33 4.26
C ALA A 37 -6.18 -6.29 4.64
N SER A 38 -6.33 -7.39 3.87
CA SER A 38 -7.35 -8.42 4.11
C SER A 38 -6.79 -9.72 4.68
N GLY A 39 -5.48 -9.89 4.70
CA GLY A 39 -4.81 -11.17 5.00
C GLY A 39 -3.82 -11.10 6.15
N SER A 40 -2.69 -11.83 5.99
CA SER A 40 -1.65 -11.95 7.01
C SER A 40 -1.00 -10.63 7.43
N GLY A 41 -0.91 -9.65 6.53
CA GLY A 41 -0.36 -8.32 6.82
C GLY A 41 1.17 -8.24 6.86
N THR A 42 1.89 -9.16 6.23
CA THR A 42 3.36 -9.13 6.17
C THR A 42 3.89 -7.86 5.52
N ASN A 43 3.28 -7.41 4.41
CA ASN A 43 3.63 -6.13 3.80
C ASN A 43 3.32 -4.94 4.72
N ALA A 44 2.19 -4.97 5.42
CA ALA A 44 1.84 -3.92 6.39
C ALA A 44 2.87 -3.84 7.53
N GLU A 45 3.31 -5.00 8.07
CA GLU A 45 4.36 -5.06 9.10
C GLU A 45 5.69 -4.49 8.59
N ASN A 46 6.12 -4.85 7.39
CA ASN A 46 7.36 -4.37 6.80
C ASN A 46 7.33 -2.84 6.55
N ILE A 47 6.22 -2.32 6.04
CA ILE A 47 6.03 -0.88 5.86
C ILE A 47 6.07 -0.15 7.21
N ALA A 48 5.35 -0.68 8.20
CA ALA A 48 5.31 -0.10 9.53
C ALA A 48 6.68 -0.12 10.22
N ALA A 49 7.42 -1.22 10.10
CA ALA A 49 8.78 -1.32 10.64
C ALA A 49 9.72 -0.30 9.98
N TYR A 50 9.61 -0.09 8.68
CA TYR A 50 10.41 0.90 7.96
C TYR A 50 10.15 2.34 8.45
N PHE A 51 8.89 2.68 8.72
CA PHE A 51 8.51 4.03 9.16
C PHE A 51 8.52 4.24 10.69
N LYS A 52 8.84 3.22 11.49
CA LYS A 52 8.75 3.29 12.97
C LYS A 52 9.48 4.48 13.58
N ASN A 53 10.69 4.79 13.10
CA ASN A 53 11.51 5.89 13.58
C ASN A 53 11.79 6.93 12.49
N ASN A 54 10.93 7.02 11.49
CA ASN A 54 11.10 7.93 10.37
C ASN A 54 10.62 9.34 10.78
N GLU A 55 11.37 10.37 10.39
CA GLU A 55 11.06 11.76 10.72
C GLU A 55 10.00 12.35 9.79
N TYR A 56 9.78 11.75 8.62
CA TYR A 56 8.95 12.31 7.55
C TYR A 56 7.57 11.68 7.45
N ALA A 57 7.44 10.40 7.85
CA ALA A 57 6.18 9.69 7.75
C ALA A 57 6.02 8.62 8.83
N GLU A 58 4.76 8.25 9.09
CA GLU A 58 4.37 7.19 10.03
C GLU A 58 3.18 6.39 9.48
N VAL A 59 3.06 5.13 9.88
CA VAL A 59 1.83 4.37 9.70
C VAL A 59 0.88 4.73 10.83
N ALA A 60 -0.15 5.48 10.50
CA ALA A 60 -1.09 6.05 11.47
C ALA A 60 -2.23 5.09 11.82
N VAL A 61 -2.63 4.23 10.86
CA VAL A 61 -3.75 3.29 11.02
C VAL A 61 -3.64 2.12 10.07
N ILE A 62 -4.13 0.97 10.51
CA ILE A 62 -4.35 -0.22 9.66
C ILE A 62 -5.84 -0.50 9.60
N LEU A 63 -6.38 -0.65 8.38
CA LEU A 63 -7.78 -0.95 8.12
C LEU A 63 -7.90 -2.36 7.53
N THR A 64 -8.86 -3.14 8.01
CA THR A 64 -9.11 -4.48 7.48
C THR A 64 -10.59 -4.74 7.30
N ASN A 65 -10.94 -5.53 6.28
CA ASN A 65 -12.30 -5.99 6.00
C ASN A 65 -12.54 -7.43 6.45
N VAL A 66 -11.58 -8.03 7.16
CA VAL A 66 -11.67 -9.40 7.68
C VAL A 66 -11.39 -9.38 9.17
N ALA A 67 -12.40 -9.72 9.98
CA ALA A 67 -12.32 -9.63 11.45
C ALA A 67 -11.24 -10.55 12.06
N THR A 68 -10.86 -11.61 11.35
CA THR A 68 -9.84 -12.59 11.77
C THR A 68 -8.52 -12.44 11.02
N ALA A 69 -8.33 -11.32 10.32
CA ALA A 69 -7.11 -11.11 9.52
C ALA A 69 -5.86 -11.08 10.41
N GLY A 70 -4.80 -11.77 9.97
CA GLY A 70 -3.52 -11.79 10.68
C GLY A 70 -2.88 -10.42 10.86
N VAL A 71 -3.23 -9.45 10.01
CA VAL A 71 -2.77 -8.06 10.13
C VAL A 71 -3.16 -7.43 11.46
N ILE A 72 -4.26 -7.86 12.10
CA ILE A 72 -4.72 -7.34 13.40
C ILE A 72 -3.68 -7.63 14.50
N ALA A 73 -3.22 -8.89 14.59
CA ALA A 73 -2.20 -9.26 15.55
C ALA A 73 -0.88 -8.49 15.34
N ARG A 74 -0.54 -8.21 14.08
CA ARG A 74 0.64 -7.39 13.74
C ARG A 74 0.47 -5.93 14.15
N ALA A 75 -0.70 -5.36 13.88
CA ALA A 75 -1.03 -3.99 14.32
C ALA A 75 -0.91 -3.84 15.84
N GLN A 76 -1.46 -4.80 16.60
CA GLN A 76 -1.36 -4.84 18.05
C GLN A 76 0.10 -4.92 18.52
N LYS A 77 0.91 -5.82 17.96
CA LYS A 77 2.33 -5.97 18.28
C LYS A 77 3.13 -4.68 18.01
N LEU A 78 2.75 -3.95 16.99
CA LEU A 78 3.40 -2.70 16.58
C LEU A 78 2.85 -1.45 17.29
N ASN A 79 1.81 -1.61 18.12
CA ASN A 79 1.06 -0.51 18.75
C ASN A 79 0.49 0.49 17.73
N ILE A 80 0.02 -0.01 16.57
CA ILE A 80 -0.62 0.79 15.55
C ILE A 80 -2.14 0.64 15.70
N PRO A 81 -2.91 1.74 15.74
CA PRO A 81 -4.37 1.68 15.70
C PRO A 81 -4.87 0.87 14.51
N TYR A 82 -5.88 0.02 14.73
CA TYR A 82 -6.52 -0.72 13.64
C TYR A 82 -8.04 -0.68 13.76
N PHE A 83 -8.72 -0.78 12.62
CA PHE A 83 -10.18 -0.83 12.56
C PHE A 83 -10.64 -1.92 11.60
N PHE A 84 -11.65 -2.64 12.06
CA PHE A 84 -12.41 -3.56 11.21
C PHE A 84 -13.50 -2.77 10.48
N MET A 85 -13.51 -2.88 9.16
CA MET A 85 -14.55 -2.30 8.30
C MET A 85 -15.60 -3.38 7.99
N ASP A 86 -16.82 -3.17 8.42
CA ASP A 86 -17.94 -4.04 8.11
C ASP A 86 -18.40 -3.87 6.65
N LYS A 87 -19.39 -4.69 6.24
CA LYS A 87 -19.93 -4.63 4.86
C LYS A 87 -20.48 -3.25 4.52
N LYS A 88 -21.11 -2.57 5.47
CA LYS A 88 -21.69 -1.23 5.27
C LYS A 88 -20.57 -0.22 4.98
N THR A 89 -19.54 -0.18 5.80
CA THR A 89 -18.38 0.71 5.61
C THR A 89 -17.67 0.45 4.29
N ILE A 90 -17.53 -0.82 3.89
CA ILE A 90 -16.87 -1.19 2.62
C ILE A 90 -17.67 -0.77 1.40
N SER A 91 -19.00 -0.86 1.46
CA SER A 91 -19.89 -0.53 0.36
C SER A 91 -20.28 0.95 0.28
N ASP A 92 -20.11 1.69 1.37
CA ASP A 92 -20.39 3.12 1.45
C ASP A 92 -19.07 3.92 1.42
N GLY A 93 -18.78 4.51 0.26
CA GLY A 93 -17.57 5.27 0.06
C GLY A 93 -17.43 6.48 0.99
N ARG A 94 -18.55 7.06 1.45
CA ARG A 94 -18.53 8.19 2.40
C ARG A 94 -18.11 7.73 3.78
N LEU A 95 -18.69 6.63 4.28
CA LEU A 95 -18.30 6.07 5.58
C LEU A 95 -16.82 5.69 5.62
N MET A 96 -16.33 5.04 4.56
CA MET A 96 -14.91 4.70 4.46
C MET A 96 -14.03 5.94 4.41
N LEU A 97 -14.43 6.95 3.64
CA LEU A 97 -13.70 8.21 3.52
C LEU A 97 -13.63 8.95 4.85
N ASP A 98 -14.73 9.00 5.58
CA ASP A 98 -14.80 9.65 6.89
C ASP A 98 -13.90 8.93 7.91
N LEU A 99 -13.89 7.60 7.92
CA LEU A 99 -12.98 6.81 8.74
C LEU A 99 -11.51 7.14 8.43
N ILE A 100 -11.13 7.22 7.15
CA ILE A 100 -9.77 7.56 6.75
C ILE A 100 -9.42 9.00 7.14
N LYS A 101 -10.34 9.94 6.93
CA LYS A 101 -10.14 11.37 7.25
C LYS A 101 -9.97 11.62 8.76
N GLN A 102 -10.66 10.88 9.63
CA GLN A 102 -10.51 10.99 11.08
C GLN A 102 -9.07 10.77 11.55
N HIS A 103 -8.27 10.07 10.76
CA HIS A 103 -6.86 9.82 11.03
C HIS A 103 -5.91 10.80 10.34
N ASN A 104 -6.41 11.84 9.67
CA ASN A 104 -5.60 12.83 8.94
C ASN A 104 -4.62 12.17 7.96
N ILE A 105 -5.09 11.27 7.11
CA ILE A 105 -4.26 10.46 6.22
C ILE A 105 -3.82 11.25 4.98
N ASP A 106 -2.54 11.21 4.70
CA ASP A 106 -1.93 11.77 3.48
C ASP A 106 -1.83 10.75 2.34
N LEU A 107 -1.54 9.47 2.67
CA LEU A 107 -1.33 8.39 1.70
C LEU A 107 -2.08 7.13 2.13
N VAL A 108 -2.78 6.51 1.21
CA VAL A 108 -3.40 5.20 1.38
C VAL A 108 -2.58 4.13 0.65
N VAL A 109 -2.27 3.03 1.33
CA VAL A 109 -1.52 1.90 0.76
C VAL A 109 -2.39 0.65 0.84
N LEU A 110 -2.74 0.06 -0.31
CA LEU A 110 -3.35 -1.24 -0.38
C LEU A 110 -2.23 -2.29 -0.34
N ALA A 111 -2.17 -3.05 0.75
CA ALA A 111 -1.14 -4.07 1.00
C ALA A 111 -1.80 -5.44 1.16
N GLY A 112 -2.33 -5.98 0.06
CA GLY A 112 -3.13 -7.20 0.06
C GLY A 112 -4.57 -6.95 0.51
N TYR A 113 -5.16 -5.83 0.09
CA TYR A 113 -6.59 -5.54 0.25
C TYR A 113 -7.37 -6.08 -0.94
N LEU A 114 -8.38 -6.93 -0.68
CA LEU A 114 -9.03 -7.76 -1.70
C LEU A 114 -10.36 -7.20 -2.22
N LYS A 115 -10.72 -5.98 -1.87
CA LYS A 115 -11.96 -5.35 -2.33
C LYS A 115 -11.66 -4.17 -3.25
N LEU A 116 -12.56 -3.94 -4.20
CA LEU A 116 -12.49 -2.72 -5.00
C LEU A 116 -12.71 -1.50 -4.09
N MET A 117 -11.92 -0.47 -4.31
CA MET A 117 -12.07 0.77 -3.56
C MET A 117 -13.29 1.55 -4.08
N PRO A 118 -14.13 2.10 -3.19
CA PRO A 118 -15.23 2.96 -3.61
C PRO A 118 -14.73 4.18 -4.40
N ALA A 119 -15.49 4.56 -5.43
CA ALA A 119 -15.09 5.65 -6.34
C ALA A 119 -14.86 6.98 -5.62
N GLU A 120 -15.64 7.27 -4.59
CA GLU A 120 -15.51 8.48 -3.76
C GLU A 120 -14.16 8.52 -3.03
N VAL A 121 -13.70 7.37 -2.52
CA VAL A 121 -12.40 7.26 -1.83
C VAL A 121 -11.26 7.40 -2.83
N VAL A 122 -11.37 6.73 -3.99
CA VAL A 122 -10.38 6.85 -5.07
C VAL A 122 -10.25 8.30 -5.52
N SER A 123 -11.36 8.98 -5.75
CA SER A 123 -11.38 10.40 -6.17
C SER A 123 -10.74 11.31 -5.13
N ALA A 124 -11.07 11.12 -3.84
CA ALA A 124 -10.52 11.93 -2.75
C ALA A 124 -9.01 11.72 -2.54
N PHE A 125 -8.48 10.54 -2.91
CA PHE A 125 -7.07 10.18 -2.79
C PHE A 125 -6.38 10.01 -4.15
N GLN A 126 -6.84 10.70 -5.18
CA GLN A 126 -6.19 10.69 -6.50
C GLN A 126 -4.69 10.98 -6.37
N HIS A 127 -3.84 10.14 -6.97
CA HIS A 127 -2.37 10.14 -6.83
C HIS A 127 -1.84 10.06 -5.39
N ARG A 128 -2.69 9.69 -4.43
CA ARG A 128 -2.35 9.47 -3.03
C ARG A 128 -2.88 8.13 -2.51
N MET A 129 -3.20 7.21 -3.43
CA MET A 129 -3.56 5.83 -3.14
C MET A 129 -2.76 4.91 -4.05
N ILE A 130 -2.03 3.97 -3.48
CA ILE A 130 -1.19 3.02 -4.19
C ILE A 130 -1.54 1.59 -3.81
N ASN A 131 -1.31 0.66 -4.73
CA ASN A 131 -1.43 -0.77 -4.49
C ASN A 131 -0.10 -1.48 -4.71
N ILE A 132 0.15 -2.51 -3.92
CA ILE A 132 1.27 -3.44 -4.08
C ILE A 132 0.70 -4.74 -4.65
N HIS A 133 0.95 -4.96 -5.96
CA HIS A 133 0.49 -6.15 -6.67
C HIS A 133 1.64 -7.17 -6.81
N PRO A 134 1.40 -8.48 -6.52
CA PRO A 134 2.45 -9.49 -6.46
C PRO A 134 2.81 -10.11 -7.83
N ALA A 135 2.70 -9.36 -8.90
CA ALA A 135 3.15 -9.74 -10.24
C ALA A 135 3.59 -8.53 -11.06
N LEU A 136 4.16 -8.78 -12.25
CA LEU A 136 4.50 -7.74 -13.22
C LEU A 136 3.27 -7.40 -14.07
N LEU A 137 2.61 -6.27 -13.75
CA LEU A 137 1.48 -5.78 -14.54
C LEU A 137 1.93 -5.35 -15.96
N PRO A 138 1.06 -5.43 -16.96
CA PRO A 138 -0.38 -5.74 -16.90
C PRO A 138 -0.71 -7.24 -16.83
N LEU A 139 0.28 -8.13 -16.89
CA LEU A 139 0.04 -9.56 -16.76
C LEU A 139 -0.38 -9.91 -15.33
N PHE A 140 -1.27 -10.91 -15.20
CA PHE A 140 -1.73 -11.42 -13.89
C PHE A 140 -2.37 -10.36 -12.99
N GLY A 141 -2.97 -9.31 -13.57
CA GLY A 141 -3.78 -8.31 -12.88
C GLY A 141 -5.27 -8.52 -13.09
N GLY A 142 -6.09 -7.72 -12.36
CA GLY A 142 -7.53 -7.68 -12.52
C GLY A 142 -8.32 -8.49 -11.50
N LYS A 143 -9.63 -8.59 -11.72
CA LYS A 143 -10.55 -9.23 -10.78
C LYS A 143 -10.18 -10.70 -10.54
N GLY A 144 -9.98 -11.06 -9.27
CA GLY A 144 -9.61 -12.43 -8.87
C GLY A 144 -8.10 -12.68 -8.77
N MET A 145 -7.26 -11.78 -9.28
CA MET A 145 -5.81 -11.88 -9.23
C MET A 145 -5.27 -11.30 -7.91
N TYR A 146 -5.27 -12.10 -6.86
CA TYR A 146 -4.77 -11.71 -5.54
C TYR A 146 -4.18 -12.91 -4.79
N GLY A 147 -3.21 -12.65 -3.93
CA GLY A 147 -2.61 -13.64 -3.05
C GLY A 147 -2.14 -14.88 -3.80
N HIS A 148 -2.59 -16.05 -3.40
CA HIS A 148 -2.20 -17.34 -3.98
C HIS A 148 -2.59 -17.49 -5.46
N ASN A 149 -3.74 -16.96 -5.86
CA ASN A 149 -4.24 -17.04 -7.25
C ASN A 149 -3.24 -16.44 -8.25
N VAL A 150 -2.58 -15.34 -7.90
CA VAL A 150 -1.58 -14.72 -8.77
C VAL A 150 -0.38 -15.64 -8.96
N HIS A 151 0.10 -16.24 -7.86
CA HIS A 151 1.25 -17.15 -7.94
C HIS A 151 0.93 -18.41 -8.74
N GLU A 152 -0.27 -18.96 -8.57
CA GLU A 152 -0.72 -20.09 -9.38
C GLU A 152 -0.82 -19.73 -10.87
N ALA A 153 -1.42 -18.59 -11.20
CA ALA A 153 -1.52 -18.12 -12.58
C ALA A 153 -0.14 -17.92 -13.23
N VAL A 154 0.81 -17.35 -12.49
CA VAL A 154 2.20 -17.17 -12.93
C VAL A 154 2.86 -18.52 -13.23
N LEU A 155 2.72 -19.50 -12.32
CA LEU A 155 3.28 -20.84 -12.49
C LEU A 155 2.64 -21.56 -13.67
N GLN A 156 1.32 -21.51 -13.80
CA GLN A 156 0.59 -22.14 -14.91
C GLN A 156 0.96 -21.55 -16.28
N ALA A 157 1.24 -20.24 -16.32
CA ALA A 157 1.66 -19.56 -17.56
C ALA A 157 3.10 -19.90 -17.97
N GLY A 158 3.89 -20.53 -17.09
CA GLY A 158 5.28 -20.92 -17.37
C GLY A 158 6.21 -19.75 -17.67
N VAL A 159 5.87 -18.53 -17.21
CA VAL A 159 6.73 -17.36 -17.41
C VAL A 159 8.03 -17.51 -16.63
N LYS A 160 9.12 -17.02 -17.22
CA LYS A 160 10.47 -17.16 -16.63
C LYS A 160 10.73 -16.16 -15.49
N GLU A 161 10.00 -15.05 -15.47
CA GLU A 161 10.15 -13.98 -14.49
C GLU A 161 8.80 -13.58 -13.92
N THR A 162 8.78 -13.28 -12.65
CA THR A 162 7.69 -12.60 -11.94
C THR A 162 8.28 -11.56 -11.01
N GLY A 163 7.44 -10.77 -10.38
CA GLY A 163 7.94 -9.70 -9.50
C GLY A 163 6.81 -9.00 -8.79
N ILE A 164 7.02 -7.75 -8.49
CA ILE A 164 6.03 -6.87 -7.86
C ILE A 164 5.79 -5.64 -8.70
N THR A 165 4.58 -5.13 -8.65
CA THR A 165 4.22 -3.83 -9.22
C THR A 165 3.65 -2.93 -8.13
N ILE A 166 4.13 -1.70 -8.05
CA ILE A 166 3.50 -0.62 -7.29
C ILE A 166 2.85 0.31 -8.33
N HIS A 167 1.55 0.56 -8.18
CA HIS A 167 0.80 1.39 -9.09
C HIS A 167 -0.20 2.28 -8.35
N TYR A 168 -0.64 3.37 -8.97
CA TYR A 168 -1.75 4.16 -8.47
C TYR A 168 -3.05 3.37 -8.56
N VAL A 169 -3.94 3.58 -7.60
CA VAL A 169 -5.27 2.96 -7.61
C VAL A 169 -6.25 3.84 -8.37
N ASN A 170 -7.03 3.22 -9.26
CA ASN A 170 -8.15 3.82 -9.95
C ASN A 170 -9.45 3.02 -9.68
N SER A 171 -10.51 3.28 -10.45
CA SER A 171 -11.82 2.62 -10.31
C SER A 171 -11.87 1.18 -10.83
N ARG A 172 -10.76 0.64 -11.37
CA ARG A 172 -10.63 -0.71 -11.89
C ARG A 172 -9.51 -1.46 -11.17
N PHE A 173 -9.60 -2.78 -11.13
CA PHE A 173 -8.57 -3.60 -10.50
C PHE A 173 -7.28 -3.56 -11.32
N ASP A 174 -6.17 -3.20 -10.67
CA ASP A 174 -4.79 -3.29 -11.16
C ASP A 174 -4.49 -2.59 -12.50
N GLU A 175 -5.31 -1.59 -12.88
CA GLU A 175 -5.18 -0.86 -14.15
C GLU A 175 -4.69 0.59 -13.97
N GLY A 176 -4.26 0.98 -12.80
CA GLY A 176 -3.71 2.31 -12.57
C GLY A 176 -2.29 2.46 -13.10
N GLU A 177 -1.85 3.70 -13.22
CA GLU A 177 -0.50 4.05 -13.68
C GLU A 177 0.58 3.39 -12.81
N ILE A 178 1.52 2.72 -13.47
CA ILE A 178 2.63 2.01 -12.82
C ILE A 178 3.65 3.01 -12.32
N ILE A 179 3.99 2.91 -11.04
CA ILE A 179 5.01 3.72 -10.37
C ILE A 179 6.37 3.01 -10.38
N PHE A 180 6.33 1.69 -10.14
CA PHE A 180 7.53 0.88 -10.00
C PHE A 180 7.24 -0.59 -10.22
N GLN A 181 8.19 -1.28 -10.84
CA GLN A 181 8.21 -2.73 -10.96
C GLN A 181 9.60 -3.26 -10.63
N LYS A 182 9.62 -4.47 -10.08
CA LYS A 182 10.86 -5.20 -9.83
C LYS A 182 10.61 -6.71 -9.98
N SER A 183 11.40 -7.39 -10.80
CA SER A 183 11.56 -8.85 -10.87
C SER A 183 12.64 -9.35 -9.92
#